data_5e188bf8fee758c852e1404c744523b9
#
_entry.id   5e188bf8fee758c852e1404c744523b9
#
_cell.length_a   1.000
_cell.length_b   1.000
_cell.length_c   1.000
_cell.angle_alpha   90.00
_cell.angle_beta   90.00
_cell.angle_gamma   90.00
#
_symmetry.space_group_name_H-M   'P 1'
#
loop_
_entity.id
_entity.type
_entity.pdbx_description
1 polymer ?
#
loop_
_entity_poly.entity_id
_entity_poly.type
_entity_poly.pdbx_seq_one_letter_code
_entity_poly.pdbx_strand_id
1 'polypeptide(L)'
;MRYQIENGTVSLGGKTILNHIDFSIKGQEKIAVVGRNGAGKTTLLRLISGELSLDRDDKRFGKGITTDKAISIGFLHQQSFSNAERTVEEEILSLVSEEDIFSKERYYFEKEYDRIFTGFGFKKEDKCKKIGQFSGGEQTKLAFI
;
A
#
# COMPACT_ATOMS: atom_id res chain seq x y z
N MET A 1 -5.45 -17.42 -5.51
CA MET A 1 -4.40 -16.68 -4.78
C MET A 1 -4.45 -17.12 -3.33
N ARG A 2 -3.31 -17.42 -2.74
CA ARG A 2 -3.21 -17.80 -1.33
C ARG A 2 -2.05 -17.03 -0.69
N TYR A 3 -2.33 -16.40 0.44
CA TYR A 3 -1.33 -15.80 1.33
C TYR A 3 -1.55 -16.39 2.72
N GLN A 4 -0.51 -16.88 3.35
CA GLN A 4 -0.64 -17.53 4.65
C GLN A 4 0.54 -17.16 5.56
N ILE A 5 0.21 -16.81 6.79
CA ILE A 5 1.16 -16.68 7.90
C ILE A 5 0.86 -17.82 8.86
N GLU A 6 1.88 -18.58 9.23
CA GLU A 6 1.78 -19.66 10.22
C GLU A 6 2.71 -19.38 11.39
N ASN A 7 2.13 -19.35 12.58
CA ASN A 7 2.84 -19.17 13.86
C ASN A 7 3.77 -17.93 13.84
N GLY A 8 3.29 -16.82 13.24
CA GLY A 8 4.06 -15.62 12.99
C GLY A 8 4.25 -14.78 14.24
N THR A 9 5.48 -14.31 14.51
CA THR A 9 5.79 -13.38 15.60
C THR A 9 6.51 -12.17 15.04
N VAL A 10 6.09 -10.96 15.46
CA VAL A 10 6.71 -9.68 15.09
C VAL A 10 6.95 -8.86 16.35
N SER A 11 8.19 -8.46 16.56
CA SER A 11 8.60 -7.56 17.64
C SER A 11 9.12 -6.24 17.08
N LEU A 12 8.76 -5.13 17.71
CA LEU A 12 9.22 -3.79 17.36
C LEU A 12 9.76 -3.12 18.63
N GLY A 13 10.99 -2.59 18.55
CA GLY A 13 11.64 -1.93 19.68
C GLY A 13 11.77 -2.80 20.92
N GLY A 14 12.00 -4.11 20.75
CA GLY A 14 12.13 -5.06 21.87
C GLY A 14 10.79 -5.51 22.48
N LYS A 15 9.65 -5.04 21.93
CA LYS A 15 8.31 -5.45 22.38
C LYS A 15 7.65 -6.31 21.33
N THR A 16 7.16 -7.49 21.72
CA THR A 16 6.35 -8.34 20.85
C THR A 16 4.98 -7.71 20.61
N ILE A 17 4.65 -7.45 19.36
CA ILE A 17 3.38 -6.83 18.92
C ILE A 17 2.42 -7.90 18.38
N LEU A 18 2.93 -8.81 17.54
CA LEU A 18 2.18 -9.98 17.08
C LEU A 18 2.85 -11.22 17.65
N ASN A 19 2.08 -12.08 18.28
CA ASN A 19 2.60 -13.24 18.99
C ASN A 19 1.92 -14.52 18.51
N HIS A 20 2.67 -15.38 17.82
CA HIS A 20 2.21 -16.70 17.34
C HIS A 20 0.90 -16.61 16.55
N ILE A 21 0.80 -15.65 15.61
CA ILE A 21 -0.41 -15.46 14.83
C ILE A 21 -0.49 -16.43 13.65
N ASP A 22 -1.71 -16.90 13.39
CA ASP A 22 -2.08 -17.59 12.17
C ASP A 22 -3.05 -16.72 11.38
N PHE A 23 -2.75 -16.49 10.10
CA PHE A 23 -3.57 -15.66 9.22
C PHE A 23 -3.52 -16.21 7.80
N SER A 24 -4.67 -16.24 7.11
CA SER A 24 -4.68 -16.67 5.71
C SER A 24 -5.71 -15.92 4.89
N ILE A 25 -5.36 -15.66 3.62
CA ILE A 25 -6.26 -15.15 2.58
C ILE A 25 -6.36 -16.22 1.50
N LYS A 26 -7.58 -16.61 1.14
CA LYS A 26 -7.85 -17.64 0.14
C LYS A 26 -8.80 -17.09 -0.93
N GLY A 27 -8.35 -17.10 -2.19
CA GLY A 27 -9.21 -16.68 -3.30
C GLY A 27 -9.51 -15.18 -3.32
N GLN A 28 -10.77 -14.83 -3.54
CA GLN A 28 -11.28 -13.46 -3.60
C GLN A 28 -12.06 -13.18 -2.32
N GLU A 29 -11.38 -12.71 -1.29
CA GLU A 29 -11.98 -12.45 0.00
C GLU A 29 -11.88 -10.95 0.34
N LYS A 30 -12.86 -10.45 1.10
CA LYS A 30 -12.81 -9.13 1.73
C LYS A 30 -12.65 -9.36 3.23
N ILE A 31 -11.51 -8.97 3.77
CA ILE A 31 -11.16 -9.20 5.18
C ILE A 31 -11.10 -7.85 5.89
N ALA A 32 -11.79 -7.73 7.04
CA ALA A 32 -11.68 -6.58 7.92
C ALA A 32 -10.93 -6.97 9.19
N VAL A 33 -9.85 -6.22 9.48
CA VAL A 33 -9.07 -6.38 10.73
C VAL A 33 -9.58 -5.36 11.74
N VAL A 34 -10.25 -5.84 12.80
CA VAL A 34 -10.84 -5.02 13.84
C VAL A 34 -10.18 -5.24 15.19
N GLY A 35 -10.18 -4.24 16.05
CA GLY A 35 -9.58 -4.32 17.39
C GLY A 35 -9.26 -2.95 17.97
N ARG A 36 -8.89 -2.91 19.24
CA ARG A 36 -8.49 -1.68 19.96
C ARG A 36 -7.26 -1.04 19.34
N ASN A 37 -7.05 0.26 19.62
CA ASN A 37 -5.80 0.92 19.26
C ASN A 37 -4.62 0.22 19.98
N GLY A 38 -3.51 0.03 19.24
CA GLY A 38 -2.35 -0.71 19.76
C GLY A 38 -2.44 -2.24 19.67
N ALA A 39 -3.55 -2.82 19.19
CA ALA A 39 -3.72 -4.28 19.07
C ALA A 39 -2.88 -4.94 17.94
N GLY A 40 -2.04 -4.19 17.23
CA GLY A 40 -1.19 -4.72 16.17
C GLY A 40 -1.80 -4.76 14.77
N LYS A 41 -2.98 -4.13 14.54
CA LYS A 41 -3.65 -4.12 13.22
C LYS A 41 -2.74 -3.59 12.11
N THR A 42 -2.15 -2.41 12.32
CA THR A 42 -1.22 -1.80 11.36
C THR A 42 0.04 -2.66 11.18
N THR A 43 0.53 -3.28 12.25
CA THR A 43 1.68 -4.19 12.20
C THR A 43 1.38 -5.41 11.33
N LEU A 44 0.18 -5.99 11.45
CA LEU A 44 -0.25 -7.10 10.59
C LEU A 44 -0.33 -6.67 9.12
N LEU A 45 -0.92 -5.50 8.83
CA LEU A 45 -1.01 -5.00 7.45
C LEU A 45 0.38 -4.71 6.86
N ARG A 46 1.29 -4.13 7.64
CA ARG A 46 2.68 -3.88 7.22
C ARG A 46 3.50 -5.17 7.06
N LEU A 47 3.18 -6.21 7.81
CA LEU A 47 3.75 -7.54 7.60
C LEU A 47 3.26 -8.14 6.29
N ILE A 48 1.96 -8.00 5.98
CA ILE A 48 1.36 -8.48 4.73
C ILE A 48 1.93 -7.72 3.52
N SER A 49 2.11 -6.39 3.62
CA SER A 49 2.71 -5.58 2.55
C SER A 49 4.20 -5.86 2.31
N GLY A 50 4.86 -6.56 3.23
CA GLY A 50 6.30 -6.83 3.15
C GLY A 50 7.19 -5.72 3.73
N GLU A 51 6.62 -4.65 4.32
CA GLU A 51 7.38 -3.60 5.02
C GLU A 51 7.99 -4.08 6.34
N LEU A 52 7.41 -5.13 6.92
CA LEU A 52 7.93 -5.82 8.08
C LEU A 52 8.17 -7.29 7.76
N SER A 53 9.08 -7.89 8.49
CA SER A 53 9.36 -9.33 8.44
C SER A 53 9.02 -9.99 9.78
N LEU A 54 8.86 -11.30 9.76
CA LEU A 54 8.76 -12.09 10.98
C LEU A 54 10.10 -12.09 11.73
N ASP A 55 10.05 -12.14 13.05
CA ASP A 55 11.25 -12.25 13.89
C ASP A 55 12.04 -13.54 13.57
N ARG A 56 11.32 -14.61 13.21
CA ARG A 56 11.88 -15.88 12.72
C ARG A 56 11.00 -16.42 11.61
N ASP A 57 11.55 -16.56 10.43
CA ASP A 57 10.92 -17.21 9.28
C ASP A 57 11.60 -18.58 9.08
N ASP A 58 11.07 -19.62 9.71
CA ASP A 58 11.58 -20.99 9.57
C ASP A 58 10.54 -21.89 8.89
N LYS A 59 10.52 -21.81 7.56
CA LYS A 59 9.61 -22.57 6.69
C LYS A 59 9.72 -24.09 6.87
N ARG A 60 10.86 -24.60 7.36
CA ARG A 60 11.07 -26.03 7.60
C ARG A 60 10.22 -26.59 8.73
N PHE A 61 9.74 -25.75 9.62
CA PHE A 61 8.92 -26.14 10.78
C PHE A 61 7.47 -25.63 10.68
N GLY A 62 6.98 -25.33 9.47
CA GLY A 62 5.62 -24.78 9.29
C GLY A 62 5.45 -23.41 9.94
N LYS A 63 6.51 -22.61 9.99
CA LYS A 63 6.51 -21.24 10.51
C LYS A 63 6.91 -20.31 9.40
N GLY A 64 6.20 -19.22 9.26
CA GLY A 64 6.58 -18.21 8.29
C GLY A 64 5.47 -17.79 7.34
N ILE A 65 5.87 -17.08 6.29
CA ILE A 65 4.97 -16.58 5.27
C ILE A 65 5.05 -17.48 4.04
N THR A 66 3.91 -17.97 3.60
CA THR A 66 3.77 -18.76 2.36
C THR A 66 2.82 -18.04 1.41
N THR A 67 3.24 -17.86 0.16
CA THR A 67 2.44 -17.22 -0.88
C THR A 67 2.43 -18.05 -2.14
N ASP A 68 1.36 -17.95 -2.92
CA ASP A 68 1.41 -18.42 -4.31
C ASP A 68 2.47 -17.64 -5.09
N LYS A 69 2.95 -18.22 -6.19
CA LYS A 69 3.93 -17.55 -7.05
C LYS A 69 3.34 -16.26 -7.61
N ALA A 70 4.14 -15.19 -7.61
CA ALA A 70 3.84 -13.88 -8.20
C ALA A 70 2.57 -13.18 -7.64
N ILE A 71 2.57 -12.92 -6.32
CA ILE A 71 1.58 -12.02 -5.71
C ILE A 71 2.06 -10.58 -5.84
N SER A 72 1.20 -9.70 -6.39
CA SER A 72 1.36 -8.25 -6.30
C SER A 72 0.49 -7.74 -5.16
N ILE A 73 1.07 -6.97 -4.24
CA ILE A 73 0.37 -6.40 -3.08
C ILE A 73 0.44 -4.88 -3.19
N GLY A 74 -0.71 -4.23 -3.34
CA GLY A 74 -0.83 -2.79 -3.18
C GLY A 74 -1.12 -2.46 -1.72
N PHE A 75 -0.42 -1.49 -1.16
CA PHE A 75 -0.62 -1.03 0.22
C PHE A 75 -0.90 0.46 0.25
N LEU A 76 -2.05 0.84 0.82
CA LEU A 76 -2.41 2.23 1.02
C LEU A 76 -2.10 2.63 2.46
N HIS A 77 -1.17 3.54 2.64
CA HIS A 77 -0.82 4.10 3.94
C HIS A 77 -1.91 5.05 4.46
N GLN A 78 -2.05 5.13 5.79
CA GLN A 78 -2.96 6.07 6.43
C GLN A 78 -2.56 7.53 6.13
N GLN A 79 -1.25 7.80 5.94
CA GLN A 79 -0.70 9.07 5.49
C GLN A 79 0.00 8.82 4.15
N SER A 80 -0.69 9.13 3.06
CA SER A 80 -0.30 8.68 1.72
C SER A 80 0.71 9.61 1.05
N PHE A 81 0.81 10.86 1.50
CA PHE A 81 1.72 11.85 0.91
C PHE A 81 2.71 12.37 1.94
N SER A 82 4.00 12.30 1.61
CA SER A 82 5.10 12.77 2.47
C SER A 82 5.29 14.30 2.39
N ASN A 83 4.90 14.93 1.27
CA ASN A 83 5.08 16.35 1.02
C ASN A 83 3.80 17.00 0.49
N ALA A 84 3.09 17.70 1.36
CA ALA A 84 1.86 18.40 1.04
C ALA A 84 2.07 19.66 0.14
N GLU A 85 3.31 20.13 0.01
CA GLU A 85 3.67 21.30 -0.83
C GLU A 85 3.83 20.95 -2.31
N ARG A 86 4.03 19.68 -2.65
CA ARG A 86 4.06 19.21 -4.04
C ARG A 86 2.68 19.35 -4.67
N THR A 87 2.67 19.64 -5.97
CA THR A 87 1.46 19.53 -6.77
C THR A 87 1.14 18.05 -7.05
N VAL A 88 -0.11 17.79 -7.39
CA VAL A 88 -0.53 16.44 -7.79
C VAL A 88 0.29 15.96 -9.00
N GLU A 89 0.54 16.85 -9.97
CA GLU A 89 1.33 16.52 -11.16
C GLU A 89 2.78 16.17 -10.82
N GLU A 90 3.44 16.93 -9.94
CA GLU A 90 4.81 16.63 -9.47
C GLU A 90 4.89 15.28 -8.74
N GLU A 91 3.89 14.94 -7.96
CA GLU A 91 3.84 13.65 -7.26
C GLU A 91 3.70 12.50 -8.25
N ILE A 92 2.81 12.63 -9.24
CA ILE A 92 2.62 11.63 -10.29
C ILE A 92 3.89 11.44 -11.11
N LEU A 93 4.51 12.54 -11.52
CA LEU A 93 5.74 12.49 -12.32
C LEU A 93 6.90 11.83 -11.55
N SER A 94 6.89 11.91 -10.23
CA SER A 94 7.90 11.25 -9.39
C SER A 94 7.81 9.71 -9.40
N LEU A 95 6.66 9.16 -9.84
CA LEU A 95 6.46 7.72 -9.96
C LEU A 95 6.97 7.14 -11.29
N VAL A 96 7.27 8.01 -12.25
CA VAL A 96 7.78 7.62 -13.57
C VAL A 96 9.24 8.02 -13.68
N SER A 97 10.10 7.11 -14.15
CA SER A 97 11.53 7.42 -14.30
C SER A 97 11.76 8.52 -15.33
N GLU A 98 12.74 9.40 -15.09
CA GLU A 98 13.09 10.51 -16.00
C GLU A 98 13.55 10.00 -17.39
N GLU A 99 14.08 8.79 -17.47
CA GLU A 99 14.54 8.17 -18.72
C GLU A 99 13.38 7.85 -19.68
N ASP A 100 12.16 7.76 -19.16
CA ASP A 100 10.96 7.37 -19.93
C ASP A 100 10.10 8.54 -20.43
N ILE A 101 10.63 9.79 -20.40
CA ILE A 101 9.85 11.01 -20.71
C ILE A 101 9.16 10.97 -22.07
N PHE A 102 9.72 10.29 -23.07
CA PHE A 102 9.18 10.15 -24.41
C PHE A 102 8.75 8.73 -24.76
N SER A 103 8.64 7.84 -23.75
CA SER A 103 8.25 6.46 -23.99
C SER A 103 6.74 6.33 -24.27
N LYS A 104 6.38 5.28 -25.01
CA LYS A 104 4.97 4.92 -25.20
C LYS A 104 4.32 4.55 -23.86
N GLU A 105 5.08 3.95 -22.97
CA GLU A 105 4.68 3.55 -21.61
C GLU A 105 4.23 4.76 -20.82
N ARG A 106 4.98 5.85 -20.84
CA ARG A 106 4.59 7.11 -20.18
C ARG A 106 3.31 7.69 -20.75
N TYR A 107 3.17 7.72 -22.06
CA TYR A 107 1.92 8.21 -22.69
C TYR A 107 0.70 7.40 -22.26
N TYR A 108 0.81 6.07 -22.20
CA TYR A 108 -0.27 5.21 -21.72
C TYR A 108 -0.55 5.41 -20.23
N PHE A 109 0.49 5.57 -19.43
CA PHE A 109 0.36 5.85 -17.99
C PHE A 109 -0.38 7.18 -17.76
N GLU A 110 0.02 8.27 -18.41
CA GLU A 110 -0.63 9.58 -18.26
C GLU A 110 -2.09 9.55 -18.72
N LYS A 111 -2.37 8.84 -19.80
CA LYS A 111 -3.75 8.70 -20.30
C LYS A 111 -4.64 7.90 -19.35
N GLU A 112 -4.14 6.81 -18.81
CA GLU A 112 -4.88 6.00 -17.83
C GLU A 112 -5.05 6.75 -16.52
N TYR A 113 -4.00 7.44 -16.07
CA TYR A 113 -4.07 8.33 -14.93
C TYR A 113 -5.15 9.40 -15.10
N ASP A 114 -5.19 10.09 -16.23
CA ASP A 114 -6.20 11.10 -16.55
C ASP A 114 -7.62 10.55 -16.48
N ARG A 115 -7.80 9.34 -17.02
CA ARG A 115 -9.08 8.63 -16.99
C ARG A 115 -9.53 8.34 -15.56
N ILE A 116 -8.64 7.81 -14.73
CA ILE A 116 -8.93 7.47 -13.34
C ILE A 116 -9.15 8.76 -12.52
N PHE A 117 -8.28 9.74 -12.66
CA PHE A 117 -8.34 11.02 -11.95
C PHE A 117 -9.70 11.74 -12.17
N THR A 118 -10.13 11.84 -13.42
CA THR A 118 -11.46 12.41 -13.73
C THR A 118 -12.59 11.51 -13.25
N GLY A 119 -12.42 10.18 -13.27
CA GLY A 119 -13.38 9.21 -12.74
C GLY A 119 -13.61 9.35 -11.22
N PHE A 120 -12.59 9.78 -10.46
CA PHE A 120 -12.71 10.11 -9.04
C PHE A 120 -13.34 11.49 -8.77
N GLY A 121 -13.69 12.24 -9.82
CA GLY A 121 -14.38 13.53 -9.76
C GLY A 121 -13.45 14.74 -9.69
N PHE A 122 -12.16 14.57 -9.94
CA PHE A 122 -11.21 15.67 -10.06
C PHE A 122 -11.25 16.29 -11.47
N LYS A 123 -10.94 17.59 -11.54
CA LYS A 123 -10.80 18.32 -12.80
C LYS A 123 -9.33 18.35 -13.25
N LYS A 124 -9.06 18.53 -14.52
CA LYS A 124 -7.69 18.62 -15.04
C LYS A 124 -6.86 19.72 -14.37
N GLU A 125 -7.51 20.85 -14.04
CA GLU A 125 -6.88 21.97 -13.37
C GLU A 125 -6.42 21.62 -11.94
N ASP A 126 -7.03 20.61 -11.33
CA ASP A 126 -6.67 20.16 -9.97
C ASP A 126 -5.27 19.56 -9.91
N LYS A 127 -4.71 19.10 -11.03
CA LYS A 127 -3.34 18.57 -11.10
C LYS A 127 -2.28 19.61 -10.71
N CYS A 128 -2.53 20.89 -11.01
CA CYS A 128 -1.64 21.98 -10.66
C CYS A 128 -1.78 22.44 -9.20
N LYS A 129 -2.76 21.91 -8.47
CA LYS A 129 -2.94 22.24 -7.04
C LYS A 129 -1.98 21.46 -6.17
N LYS A 130 -1.55 22.10 -5.08
CA LYS A 130 -0.77 21.42 -4.05
C LYS A 130 -1.62 20.38 -3.32
N ILE A 131 -1.04 19.25 -2.98
CA ILE A 131 -1.71 18.16 -2.26
C ILE A 131 -2.33 18.64 -0.96
N GLY A 132 -1.66 19.55 -0.24
CA GLY A 132 -2.16 20.13 1.00
C GLY A 132 -3.41 21.00 0.85
N GLN A 133 -3.81 21.39 -0.36
CA GLN A 133 -5.03 22.15 -0.63
C GLN A 133 -6.28 21.29 -0.72
N PHE A 134 -6.11 19.97 -0.79
CA PHE A 134 -7.20 19.00 -0.82
C PHE A 134 -7.62 18.59 0.60
N SER A 135 -8.90 18.34 0.78
CA SER A 135 -9.42 17.76 2.02
C SER A 135 -8.83 16.36 2.26
N GLY A 136 -8.82 15.87 3.50
CA GLY A 136 -8.29 14.54 3.82
C GLY A 136 -8.95 13.40 3.02
N GLY A 137 -10.26 13.52 2.75
CA GLY A 137 -10.97 12.57 1.89
C GLY A 137 -10.54 12.63 0.42
N GLU A 138 -10.26 13.82 -0.11
CA GLU A 138 -9.72 13.99 -1.46
C GLU A 138 -8.29 13.49 -1.57
N GLN A 139 -7.45 13.77 -0.56
CA GLN A 139 -6.09 13.21 -0.49
C GLN A 139 -6.11 11.67 -0.46
N THR A 140 -7.05 11.08 0.28
CA THR A 140 -7.24 9.62 0.24
C THR A 140 -7.61 9.13 -1.15
N LYS A 141 -8.51 9.83 -1.86
CA LYS A 141 -8.84 9.48 -3.26
C LYS A 141 -7.64 9.61 -4.19
N LEU A 142 -6.83 10.69 -4.05
CA LEU A 142 -5.60 10.87 -4.83
C LEU A 142 -4.61 9.73 -4.63
N ALA A 143 -4.50 9.20 -3.43
CA ALA A 143 -3.62 8.09 -3.12
C ALA A 143 -4.08 6.73 -3.69
N PHE A 144 -5.35 6.62 -4.09
CA PHE A 144 -5.89 5.45 -4.79
C PHE A 144 -5.66 5.47 -6.31
N ILE A 145 -5.34 6.62 -6.87
CA ILE A 145 -5.10 6.80 -8.29
C ILE A 145 -3.67 6.44 -8.66
#